data_03a6aaeaed6bec4d635640857b750860
#
_entry.id   03a6aaeaed6bec4d635640857b750860
#
_cell.length_a   1.000
_cell.length_b   1.000
_cell.length_c   1.000
_cell.angle_alpha   90.00
_cell.angle_beta   90.00
_cell.angle_gamma   90.00
#
_symmetry.space_group_name_H-M   'P 1'
#
loop_
_entity.id
_entity.type
_entity.pdbx_description
1 polymer ?
#
loop_
_entity_poly.entity_id
_entity_poly.type
_entity_poly.pdbx_seq_one_letter_code
_entity_poly.pdbx_strand_id
1 'polypeptide(L)'
;MKLIALLHSALAAALLCGTPLTLAAEIVVGQIAAFTGPLAPTGTHMRAGAQLYFDAVNADGGIHGATIRLISRDDGYKSEETVRLAREMIREAQPLAFIGFVGTGNVEAILEQKVLSEAGIPLLAVRSGAETLVRKNDPFLFMTRASYAEEIEKITEQYVTTGYTRFAVLYQDDAFGQGALVSAEQAIGKAGGVLVAKGAYEKNTTNVGDAVKSIAAAKPQAVIMLANTAASAEFVKRSREAGNLAQYVALSVTD
;
A
#
# COMPACT_ATOMS: atom_id res chain seq x y z
N MET A 1 65.22 38.28 -1.07
CA MET A 1 64.16 38.32 -0.02
C MET A 1 62.74 38.58 -0.59
N LYS A 2 62.53 39.34 -1.65
CA LYS A 2 61.17 39.61 -2.18
C LYS A 2 60.50 38.41 -2.92
N LEU A 3 61.29 37.51 -3.50
CA LEU A 3 60.75 36.35 -4.24
C LEU A 3 60.22 35.24 -3.31
N ILE A 4 60.78 35.06 -2.15
CA ILE A 4 60.37 34.04 -1.16
C ILE A 4 59.07 34.48 -0.46
N ALA A 5 58.84 35.76 -0.25
CA ALA A 5 57.60 36.26 0.33
C ALA A 5 56.39 36.08 -0.60
N LEU A 6 56.57 36.18 -1.93
CA LEU A 6 55.52 35.96 -2.92
C LEU A 6 55.08 34.48 -3.01
N LEU A 7 56.02 33.53 -2.87
CA LEU A 7 55.70 32.12 -2.88
C LEU A 7 54.92 31.67 -1.62
N HIS A 8 55.20 32.24 -0.46
CA HIS A 8 54.48 31.93 0.77
C HIS A 8 53.03 32.49 0.76
N SER A 9 52.82 33.66 0.13
CA SER A 9 51.49 34.26 0.00
C SER A 9 50.61 33.49 -0.99
N ALA A 10 51.18 32.90 -2.04
CA ALA A 10 50.43 32.06 -3.02
C ALA A 10 50.03 30.70 -2.42
N LEU A 11 50.89 30.11 -1.55
CA LEU A 11 50.60 28.84 -0.90
C LEU A 11 49.52 28.98 0.20
N ALA A 12 49.50 30.11 0.92
CA ALA A 12 48.49 30.41 1.93
C ALA A 12 47.09 30.68 1.31
N ALA A 13 47.02 31.24 0.10
CA ALA A 13 45.76 31.49 -0.61
C ALA A 13 45.15 30.18 -1.20
N ALA A 14 45.98 29.20 -1.55
CA ALA A 14 45.50 27.93 -2.06
C ALA A 14 44.89 27.00 -0.98
N LEU A 15 45.24 27.19 0.29
CA LEU A 15 44.70 26.44 1.42
C LEU A 15 43.32 26.91 1.90
N LEU A 16 42.90 28.12 1.51
CA LEU A 16 41.61 28.71 1.89
C LEU A 16 40.44 28.36 0.90
N CYS A 17 40.75 27.77 -0.23
CA CYS A 17 39.75 27.34 -1.22
C CYS A 17 39.36 25.85 -1.15
N GLY A 18 39.76 25.16 -0.09
CA GLY A 18 39.22 23.83 0.22
C GLY A 18 37.77 23.96 0.68
N THR A 19 36.84 24.01 -0.27
CA THR A 19 35.42 23.79 0.07
C THR A 19 35.35 22.45 0.79
N PRO A 20 34.84 22.38 2.03
CA PRO A 20 34.61 21.10 2.65
C PRO A 20 33.69 20.32 1.72
N LEU A 21 34.09 19.16 1.26
CA LEU A 21 33.20 18.14 0.68
C LEU A 21 32.25 17.75 1.84
N THR A 22 31.23 18.58 2.06
CA THR A 22 30.10 18.13 2.88
C THR A 22 29.49 16.96 2.13
N LEU A 23 29.71 15.74 2.62
CA LEU A 23 28.84 14.62 2.21
C LEU A 23 27.41 15.16 2.43
N ALA A 24 26.65 15.30 1.35
CA ALA A 24 25.26 15.67 1.44
C ALA A 24 24.60 14.67 2.39
N ALA A 25 23.97 15.18 3.46
CA ALA A 25 23.24 14.31 4.38
C ALA A 25 22.17 13.55 3.60
N GLU A 26 21.95 12.29 3.95
CA GLU A 26 20.99 11.45 3.27
C GLU A 26 19.84 11.10 4.22
N ILE A 27 18.59 11.30 3.75
CA ILE A 27 17.38 10.89 4.43
C ILE A 27 16.94 9.56 3.82
N VAL A 28 17.08 8.48 4.55
CA VAL A 28 16.64 7.16 4.10
C VAL A 28 15.17 6.97 4.40
N VAL A 29 14.40 6.57 3.38
CA VAL A 29 13.01 6.16 3.48
C VAL A 29 12.89 4.70 3.06
N GLY A 30 12.25 3.88 3.89
CA GLY A 30 12.08 2.46 3.64
C GLY A 30 10.72 2.15 3.01
N GLN A 31 10.69 1.20 2.08
CA GLN A 31 9.47 0.64 1.53
C GLN A 31 9.55 -0.88 1.49
N ILE A 32 8.52 -1.56 1.98
CA ILE A 32 8.36 -3.00 1.86
C ILE A 32 7.00 -3.27 1.24
N ALA A 33 7.01 -3.93 0.08
CA ALA A 33 5.81 -4.21 -0.71
C ALA A 33 6.05 -5.43 -1.60
N ALA A 34 4.99 -5.95 -2.18
CA ALA A 34 5.11 -7.02 -3.18
C ALA A 34 5.65 -6.44 -4.51
N PHE A 35 6.83 -6.88 -4.92
CA PHE A 35 7.41 -6.62 -6.24
C PHE A 35 7.46 -7.88 -7.11
N THR A 36 6.99 -9.00 -6.57
CA THR A 36 6.77 -10.28 -7.26
C THR A 36 5.35 -10.78 -7.04
N GLY A 37 4.91 -11.76 -7.85
CA GLY A 37 3.57 -12.33 -7.78
C GLY A 37 2.45 -11.41 -8.32
N PRO A 38 1.17 -11.73 -8.03
CA PRO A 38 0.01 -11.02 -8.59
C PRO A 38 -0.09 -9.53 -8.18
N LEU A 39 0.56 -9.13 -7.08
CA LEU A 39 0.61 -7.73 -6.62
C LEU A 39 1.85 -6.97 -7.09
N ALA A 40 2.73 -7.56 -7.88
CA ALA A 40 3.94 -6.89 -8.37
C ALA A 40 3.68 -5.54 -9.07
N PRO A 41 2.63 -5.39 -9.91
CA PRO A 41 2.30 -4.09 -10.50
C PRO A 41 2.03 -3.03 -9.43
N THR A 42 1.26 -3.35 -8.39
CA THR A 42 0.95 -2.44 -7.28
C THR A 42 2.21 -1.92 -6.59
N GLY A 43 3.09 -2.81 -6.12
CA GLY A 43 4.35 -2.42 -5.48
C GLY A 43 5.23 -1.57 -6.39
N THR A 44 5.31 -1.96 -7.67
CA THR A 44 6.10 -1.25 -8.68
C THR A 44 5.58 0.16 -8.93
N HIS A 45 4.28 0.35 -9.10
CA HIS A 45 3.67 1.67 -9.34
C HIS A 45 3.80 2.57 -8.11
N MET A 46 3.60 2.03 -6.90
CA MET A 46 3.78 2.79 -5.66
C MET A 46 5.23 3.26 -5.50
N ARG A 47 6.20 2.37 -5.77
CA ARG A 47 7.63 2.74 -5.76
C ARG A 47 7.93 3.82 -6.79
N ALA A 48 7.45 3.66 -8.02
CA ALA A 48 7.68 4.63 -9.09
C ALA A 48 7.12 6.00 -8.75
N GLY A 49 5.90 6.07 -8.18
CA GLY A 49 5.30 7.33 -7.75
C GLY A 49 6.08 8.01 -6.63
N ALA A 50 6.51 7.25 -5.61
CA ALA A 50 7.34 7.78 -4.53
C ALA A 50 8.70 8.26 -5.04
N GLN A 51 9.37 7.48 -5.90
CA GLN A 51 10.66 7.83 -6.46
C GLN A 51 10.58 9.11 -7.30
N LEU A 52 9.54 9.23 -8.16
CA LEU A 52 9.34 10.44 -8.98
C LEU A 52 9.26 11.71 -8.12
N TYR A 53 8.55 11.66 -7.00
CA TYR A 53 8.43 12.80 -6.10
C TYR A 53 9.76 13.08 -5.38
N PHE A 54 10.44 12.05 -4.89
CA PHE A 54 11.73 12.21 -4.21
C PHE A 54 12.82 12.74 -5.17
N ASP A 55 12.83 12.30 -6.41
CA ASP A 55 13.74 12.81 -7.45
C ASP A 55 13.51 14.29 -7.71
N ALA A 56 12.25 14.74 -7.77
CA ALA A 56 11.91 16.15 -7.92
C ALA A 56 12.40 16.98 -6.71
N VAL A 57 12.15 16.51 -5.48
CA VAL A 57 12.63 17.18 -4.26
C VAL A 57 14.16 17.25 -4.23
N ASN A 58 14.83 16.16 -4.62
CA ASN A 58 16.30 16.11 -4.67
C ASN A 58 16.87 17.05 -5.73
N ALA A 59 16.21 17.17 -6.89
CA ALA A 59 16.62 18.11 -7.96
C ALA A 59 16.51 19.57 -7.51
N ASP A 60 15.55 19.89 -6.64
CA ASP A 60 15.36 21.22 -6.05
C ASP A 60 16.29 21.49 -4.82
N GLY A 61 17.28 20.63 -4.59
CA GLY A 61 18.27 20.78 -3.52
C GLY A 61 17.97 19.99 -2.24
N GLY A 62 16.98 19.12 -2.25
CA GLY A 62 16.63 18.23 -1.15
C GLY A 62 15.96 18.93 0.03
N ILE A 63 15.92 18.25 1.17
CA ILE A 63 15.38 18.80 2.42
C ILE A 63 16.53 19.38 3.25
N HIS A 64 16.62 20.69 3.33
CA HIS A 64 17.73 21.39 3.99
C HIS A 64 19.12 20.94 3.49
N GLY A 65 19.22 20.64 2.18
CA GLY A 65 20.46 20.16 1.57
C GLY A 65 20.69 18.64 1.68
N ALA A 66 19.81 17.92 2.37
CA ALA A 66 19.86 16.46 2.42
C ALA A 66 19.04 15.83 1.28
N THR A 67 19.59 14.81 0.63
CA THR A 67 18.88 14.06 -0.41
C THR A 67 18.04 12.94 0.19
N ILE A 68 16.88 12.65 -0.43
CA ILE A 68 16.03 11.53 -0.03
C ILE A 68 16.42 10.29 -0.85
N ARG A 69 16.68 9.18 -0.17
CA ARG A 69 16.92 7.87 -0.79
C ARG A 69 15.84 6.87 -0.39
N LEU A 70 15.13 6.33 -1.38
CA LEU A 70 14.17 5.26 -1.18
C LEU A 70 14.86 3.90 -1.27
N ILE A 71 14.69 3.06 -0.24
CA ILE A 71 15.09 1.66 -0.25
C ILE A 71 13.85 0.80 -0.26
N SER A 72 13.67 0.00 -1.33
CA SER A 72 12.53 -0.91 -1.45
C SER A 72 12.99 -2.37 -1.30
N ARG A 73 12.16 -3.19 -0.63
CA ARG A 73 12.36 -4.64 -0.46
C ARG A 73 11.08 -5.38 -0.84
N ASP A 74 11.24 -6.53 -1.48
CA ASP A 74 10.13 -7.40 -1.91
C ASP A 74 9.76 -8.39 -0.82
N ASP A 75 8.55 -8.30 -0.30
CA ASP A 75 8.01 -9.26 0.67
C ASP A 75 7.15 -10.36 0.03
N GLY A 76 6.94 -10.32 -1.29
CA GLY A 76 6.09 -11.27 -2.00
C GLY A 76 4.66 -11.34 -1.42
N TYR A 77 4.20 -10.27 -0.75
CA TYR A 77 2.91 -10.17 -0.05
C TYR A 77 2.78 -11.18 1.11
N LYS A 78 3.89 -11.51 1.79
CA LYS A 78 3.94 -12.43 2.92
C LYS A 78 4.22 -11.66 4.21
N SER A 79 3.35 -11.79 5.22
CA SER A 79 3.42 -11.01 6.45
C SER A 79 4.72 -11.25 7.24
N GLU A 80 5.21 -12.50 7.27
CA GLU A 80 6.46 -12.87 7.94
C GLU A 80 7.68 -12.20 7.27
N GLU A 81 7.67 -12.14 5.93
CA GLU A 81 8.72 -11.48 5.17
C GLU A 81 8.70 -9.97 5.37
N THR A 82 7.51 -9.35 5.44
CA THR A 82 7.38 -7.93 5.76
C THR A 82 8.07 -7.60 7.09
N VAL A 83 7.79 -8.39 8.12
CA VAL A 83 8.40 -8.22 9.46
C VAL A 83 9.90 -8.43 9.43
N ARG A 84 10.36 -9.52 8.81
CA ARG A 84 11.78 -9.84 8.69
C ARG A 84 12.55 -8.72 7.98
N LEU A 85 12.05 -8.28 6.83
CA LEU A 85 12.66 -7.24 6.01
C LEU A 85 12.65 -5.87 6.68
N ALA A 86 11.59 -5.54 7.44
CA ALA A 86 11.52 -4.31 8.21
C ALA A 86 12.61 -4.26 9.29
N ARG A 87 12.74 -5.32 10.08
CA ARG A 87 13.78 -5.42 11.10
C ARG A 87 15.20 -5.39 10.51
N GLU A 88 15.40 -6.04 9.37
CA GLU A 88 16.66 -6.01 8.64
C GLU A 88 16.99 -4.60 8.16
N MET A 89 16.03 -3.91 7.52
CA MET A 89 16.21 -2.54 7.03
C MET A 89 16.47 -1.54 8.16
N ILE A 90 15.82 -1.71 9.31
CA ILE A 90 16.08 -0.89 10.51
C ILE A 90 17.54 -1.03 10.96
N ARG A 91 18.08 -2.27 11.00
CA ARG A 91 19.47 -2.51 11.43
C ARG A 91 20.50 -1.98 10.43
N GLU A 92 20.23 -2.14 9.12
CA GLU A 92 21.21 -1.91 8.07
C GLU A 92 21.19 -0.47 7.54
N ALA A 93 20.00 0.10 7.39
CA ALA A 93 19.81 1.36 6.70
C ALA A 93 19.24 2.48 7.58
N GLN A 94 18.76 2.16 8.78
CA GLN A 94 18.21 3.11 9.76
C GLN A 94 17.27 4.15 9.13
N PRO A 95 16.17 3.72 8.47
CA PRO A 95 15.29 4.64 7.78
C PRO A 95 14.64 5.62 8.77
N LEU A 96 14.48 6.88 8.35
CA LEU A 96 13.75 7.89 9.11
C LEU A 96 12.26 7.56 9.19
N ALA A 97 11.71 6.98 8.13
CA ALA A 97 10.32 6.56 8.05
C ALA A 97 10.18 5.38 7.09
N PHE A 98 9.12 4.61 7.27
CA PHE A 98 8.62 3.68 6.28
C PHE A 98 7.43 4.29 5.52
N ILE A 99 7.28 3.93 4.23
CA ILE A 99 6.14 4.34 3.41
C ILE A 99 5.56 3.17 2.62
N GLY A 100 4.27 3.22 2.36
CA GLY A 100 3.65 2.42 1.30
C GLY A 100 3.74 0.91 1.49
N PHE A 101 3.66 0.39 2.72
CA PHE A 101 3.50 -1.04 2.92
C PHE A 101 2.15 -1.51 2.37
N VAL A 102 2.12 -2.71 1.82
CA VAL A 102 0.94 -3.27 1.15
C VAL A 102 0.37 -4.43 1.94
N GLY A 103 -0.95 -4.38 2.17
CA GLY A 103 -1.70 -5.49 2.76
C GLY A 103 -2.03 -5.34 4.23
N THR A 104 -3.29 -5.63 4.57
CA THR A 104 -3.81 -5.53 5.94
C THR A 104 -3.03 -6.41 6.90
N GLY A 105 -2.96 -7.71 6.64
CA GLY A 105 -2.25 -8.65 7.51
C GLY A 105 -0.73 -8.40 7.60
N ASN A 106 -0.13 -7.82 6.54
CA ASN A 106 1.28 -7.43 6.55
C ASN A 106 1.52 -6.27 7.53
N VAL A 107 0.65 -5.25 7.53
CA VAL A 107 0.73 -4.12 8.46
C VAL A 107 0.35 -4.54 9.88
N GLU A 108 -0.69 -5.37 10.05
CA GLU A 108 -1.07 -5.93 11.35
C GLU A 108 0.10 -6.67 12.00
N ALA A 109 0.81 -7.52 11.26
CA ALA A 109 1.98 -8.25 11.77
C ALA A 109 3.12 -7.32 12.23
N ILE A 110 3.36 -6.21 11.51
CA ILE A 110 4.33 -5.18 11.90
C ILE A 110 3.95 -4.54 13.25
N LEU A 111 2.66 -4.21 13.43
CA LEU A 111 2.17 -3.58 14.66
C LEU A 111 2.12 -4.56 15.84
N GLU A 112 1.65 -5.78 15.62
CA GLU A 112 1.58 -6.83 16.64
C GLU A 112 2.96 -7.21 17.19
N GLN A 113 3.95 -7.27 16.31
CA GLN A 113 5.34 -7.53 16.68
C GLN A 113 6.12 -6.28 17.11
N LYS A 114 5.43 -5.14 17.28
CA LYS A 114 5.97 -3.87 17.80
C LYS A 114 7.17 -3.32 17.03
N VAL A 115 7.33 -3.68 15.75
CA VAL A 115 8.52 -3.35 14.94
C VAL A 115 8.73 -1.83 14.86
N LEU A 116 7.64 -1.06 14.68
CA LEU A 116 7.71 0.40 14.58
C LEU A 116 7.99 1.06 15.93
N SER A 117 7.27 0.65 16.97
CA SER A 117 7.37 1.26 18.30
C SER A 117 8.70 0.97 18.98
N GLU A 118 9.27 -0.24 18.81
CA GLU A 118 10.60 -0.58 19.31
C GLU A 118 11.71 0.24 18.64
N ALA A 119 11.54 0.56 17.35
CA ALA A 119 12.51 1.35 16.59
C ALA A 119 12.25 2.87 16.65
N GLY A 120 11.07 3.31 17.07
CA GLY A 120 10.67 4.72 17.03
C GLY A 120 10.47 5.25 15.62
N ILE A 121 10.13 4.39 14.64
CA ILE A 121 10.07 4.74 13.22
C ILE A 121 8.60 4.75 12.74
N PRO A 122 8.09 5.86 12.17
CA PRO A 122 6.73 5.92 11.66
C PRO A 122 6.56 5.17 10.32
N LEU A 123 5.35 4.64 10.10
CA LEU A 123 4.90 4.06 8.84
C LEU A 123 3.75 4.91 8.29
N LEU A 124 3.92 5.42 7.07
CA LEU A 124 2.97 6.33 6.42
C LEU A 124 2.39 5.69 5.15
N ALA A 125 1.21 6.12 4.78
CA ALA A 125 0.60 5.84 3.47
C ALA A 125 0.53 4.34 3.14
N VAL A 126 0.12 3.51 4.10
CA VAL A 126 -0.07 2.08 3.86
C VAL A 126 -1.20 1.84 2.86
N ARG A 127 -1.05 0.81 2.01
CA ARG A 127 -2.10 0.38 1.09
C ARG A 127 -3.04 -0.59 1.79
N SER A 128 -3.77 -0.07 2.74
CA SER A 128 -4.88 -0.71 3.45
C SER A 128 -5.82 0.35 4.00
N GLY A 129 -7.11 0.06 3.99
CA GLY A 129 -8.15 0.84 4.65
C GLY A 129 -8.91 0.01 5.68
N ALA A 130 -8.29 -1.07 6.20
CA ALA A 130 -8.92 -1.96 7.15
C ALA A 130 -9.28 -1.24 8.45
N GLU A 131 -10.50 -1.47 8.95
CA GLU A 131 -11.01 -0.90 10.20
C GLU A 131 -10.11 -1.25 11.40
N THR A 132 -9.51 -2.43 11.41
CA THR A 132 -8.57 -2.88 12.43
C THR A 132 -7.34 -1.99 12.53
N LEU A 133 -6.89 -1.41 11.42
CA LEU A 133 -5.76 -0.48 11.37
C LEU A 133 -6.20 0.95 11.68
N VAL A 134 -7.32 1.41 11.09
CA VAL A 134 -7.82 2.78 11.26
C VAL A 134 -8.21 3.05 12.72
N ARG A 135 -8.86 2.09 13.38
CA ARG A 135 -9.32 2.23 14.78
C ARG A 135 -8.23 1.96 15.82
N LYS A 136 -7.11 1.35 15.44
CA LYS A 136 -6.05 0.99 16.38
C LYS A 136 -5.39 2.20 17.03
N ASN A 137 -5.43 3.36 16.34
CA ASN A 137 -4.84 4.61 16.80
C ASN A 137 -3.38 4.44 17.27
N ASP A 138 -2.60 3.68 16.48
CA ASP A 138 -1.20 3.42 16.76
C ASP A 138 -0.38 4.69 16.51
N PRO A 139 0.46 5.16 17.45
CA PRO A 139 1.18 6.42 17.32
C PRO A 139 2.26 6.43 16.22
N PHE A 140 2.61 5.26 15.68
CA PHE A 140 3.57 5.11 14.60
C PHE A 140 2.94 4.80 13.24
N LEU A 141 1.59 4.65 13.17
CA LEU A 141 0.88 4.37 11.92
C LEU A 141 0.08 5.59 11.46
N PHE A 142 0.38 6.11 10.27
CA PHE A 142 -0.30 7.26 9.69
C PHE A 142 -1.06 6.86 8.41
N MET A 143 -2.38 6.76 8.55
CA MET A 143 -3.28 6.41 7.44
C MET A 143 -3.55 7.65 6.58
N THR A 144 -3.54 7.50 5.26
CA THR A 144 -3.75 8.61 4.30
C THR A 144 -4.92 8.37 3.35
N ARG A 145 -5.78 7.40 3.67
CA ARG A 145 -6.94 7.03 2.85
C ARG A 145 -8.17 6.76 3.70
N ALA A 146 -9.35 6.78 3.08
CA ALA A 146 -10.60 6.35 3.70
C ALA A 146 -10.53 4.88 4.14
N SER A 147 -11.33 4.52 5.12
CA SER A 147 -11.49 3.12 5.51
C SER A 147 -12.29 2.34 4.45
N TYR A 148 -12.09 1.03 4.42
CA TYR A 148 -12.89 0.16 3.55
C TYR A 148 -14.38 0.22 3.91
N ALA A 149 -14.72 0.38 5.18
CA ALA A 149 -16.10 0.51 5.60
C ALA A 149 -16.76 1.76 5.00
N GLU A 150 -16.08 2.92 5.02
CA GLU A 150 -16.57 4.15 4.42
C GLU A 150 -16.73 4.03 2.90
N GLU A 151 -15.74 3.43 2.20
CA GLU A 151 -15.84 3.19 0.76
C GLU A 151 -17.03 2.28 0.41
N ILE A 152 -17.18 1.16 1.14
CA ILE A 152 -18.25 0.17 0.92
C ILE A 152 -19.62 0.78 1.24
N GLU A 153 -19.73 1.57 2.30
CA GLU A 153 -20.97 2.26 2.64
C GLU A 153 -21.40 3.18 1.50
N LYS A 154 -20.48 3.99 0.95
CA LYS A 154 -20.77 4.87 -0.18
C LYS A 154 -21.15 4.13 -1.45
N ILE A 155 -20.44 3.04 -1.77
CA ILE A 155 -20.76 2.17 -2.89
C ILE A 155 -22.17 1.61 -2.73
N THR A 156 -22.49 1.06 -1.58
CA THR A 156 -23.77 0.40 -1.31
C THR A 156 -24.94 1.40 -1.34
N GLU A 157 -24.81 2.55 -0.68
CA GLU A 157 -25.79 3.63 -0.72
C GLU A 157 -26.11 4.07 -2.15
N GLN A 158 -25.06 4.29 -2.96
CA GLN A 158 -25.21 4.70 -4.36
C GLN A 158 -25.95 3.65 -5.19
N TYR A 159 -25.59 2.37 -5.05
CA TYR A 159 -26.23 1.31 -5.81
C TYR A 159 -27.69 1.10 -5.40
N VAL A 160 -27.99 1.13 -4.10
CA VAL A 160 -29.38 1.00 -3.61
C VAL A 160 -30.24 2.17 -4.09
N THR A 161 -29.73 3.40 -4.04
CA THR A 161 -30.43 4.59 -4.55
C THR A 161 -30.77 4.48 -6.04
N THR A 162 -29.95 3.77 -6.82
CA THR A 162 -30.19 3.52 -8.25
C THR A 162 -30.97 2.23 -8.53
N GLY A 163 -31.51 1.59 -7.50
CA GLY A 163 -32.42 0.45 -7.62
C GLY A 163 -31.76 -0.94 -7.56
N TYR A 164 -30.45 -1.01 -7.27
CA TYR A 164 -29.78 -2.30 -7.07
C TYR A 164 -29.96 -2.75 -5.63
N THR A 165 -30.63 -3.88 -5.42
CA THR A 165 -30.90 -4.42 -4.09
C THR A 165 -30.29 -5.80 -3.83
N ARG A 166 -29.80 -6.48 -4.87
CA ARG A 166 -29.24 -7.84 -4.78
C ARG A 166 -27.73 -7.79 -5.03
N PHE A 167 -26.96 -7.94 -3.97
CA PHE A 167 -25.51 -7.84 -3.99
C PHE A 167 -24.86 -9.21 -3.84
N ALA A 168 -23.70 -9.38 -4.48
CA ALA A 168 -22.76 -10.43 -4.11
C ALA A 168 -21.40 -9.79 -3.78
N VAL A 169 -20.56 -10.55 -3.09
CA VAL A 169 -19.21 -10.12 -2.72
C VAL A 169 -18.19 -11.15 -3.17
N LEU A 170 -17.18 -10.71 -3.92
CA LEU A 170 -15.92 -11.43 -4.10
C LEU A 170 -14.95 -10.93 -3.03
N TYR A 171 -14.26 -11.84 -2.33
CA TYR A 171 -13.29 -11.42 -1.32
C TYR A 171 -12.03 -12.29 -1.29
N GLN A 172 -10.89 -11.68 -0.97
CA GLN A 172 -9.66 -12.42 -0.68
C GLN A 172 -9.78 -13.10 0.67
N ASP A 173 -9.41 -14.38 0.75
CA ASP A 173 -9.49 -15.14 2.01
C ASP A 173 -8.27 -14.86 2.90
N ASP A 174 -8.26 -13.66 3.48
CA ASP A 174 -7.27 -13.19 4.47
C ASP A 174 -7.84 -12.03 5.31
N ALA A 175 -7.02 -11.44 6.17
CA ALA A 175 -7.41 -10.30 7.02
C ALA A 175 -8.01 -9.12 6.23
N PHE A 176 -7.51 -8.84 5.01
CA PHE A 176 -8.07 -7.81 4.15
C PHE A 176 -9.51 -8.13 3.74
N GLY A 177 -9.71 -9.25 3.05
CA GLY A 177 -11.01 -9.56 2.47
C GLY A 177 -12.05 -9.95 3.52
N GLN A 178 -11.67 -10.67 4.57
CA GLN A 178 -12.59 -11.05 5.66
C GLN A 178 -13.07 -9.82 6.45
N GLY A 179 -12.16 -8.90 6.80
CA GLY A 179 -12.52 -7.65 7.49
C GLY A 179 -13.43 -6.75 6.64
N ALA A 180 -13.11 -6.59 5.35
CA ALA A 180 -13.94 -5.83 4.43
C ALA A 180 -15.30 -6.51 4.14
N LEU A 181 -15.37 -7.85 4.15
CA LEU A 181 -16.63 -8.60 4.01
C LEU A 181 -17.60 -8.28 5.15
N VAL A 182 -17.14 -8.23 6.39
CA VAL A 182 -17.97 -7.82 7.54
C VAL A 182 -18.55 -6.42 7.30
N SER A 183 -17.74 -5.49 6.84
CA SER A 183 -18.20 -4.13 6.50
C SER A 183 -19.23 -4.14 5.36
N ALA A 184 -19.04 -4.99 4.35
CA ALA A 184 -19.97 -5.11 3.23
C ALA A 184 -21.32 -5.70 3.67
N GLU A 185 -21.32 -6.73 4.51
CA GLU A 185 -22.55 -7.32 5.07
C GLU A 185 -23.36 -6.27 5.86
N GLN A 186 -22.69 -5.47 6.69
CA GLN A 186 -23.31 -4.42 7.47
C GLN A 186 -23.87 -3.28 6.58
N ALA A 187 -23.08 -2.80 5.63
CA ALA A 187 -23.47 -1.71 4.75
C ALA A 187 -24.62 -2.09 3.82
N ILE A 188 -24.61 -3.30 3.24
CA ILE A 188 -25.69 -3.83 2.39
C ILE A 188 -27.00 -3.91 3.20
N GLY A 189 -26.95 -4.48 4.40
CA GLY A 189 -28.13 -4.58 5.27
C GLY A 189 -28.66 -3.21 5.71
N LYS A 190 -27.78 -2.29 6.11
CA LYS A 190 -28.14 -0.93 6.52
C LYS A 190 -28.80 -0.14 5.39
N ALA A 191 -28.34 -0.30 4.16
CA ALA A 191 -28.92 0.37 2.99
C ALA A 191 -30.22 -0.27 2.48
N GLY A 192 -30.68 -1.41 3.05
CA GLY A 192 -31.85 -2.13 2.60
C GLY A 192 -31.62 -3.09 1.43
N GLY A 193 -30.39 -3.40 1.13
CA GLY A 193 -30.00 -4.42 0.17
C GLY A 193 -29.95 -5.83 0.77
N VAL A 194 -29.76 -6.83 -0.09
CA VAL A 194 -29.62 -8.24 0.30
C VAL A 194 -28.32 -8.80 -0.28
N LEU A 195 -27.48 -9.38 0.57
CA LEU A 195 -26.31 -10.14 0.15
C LEU A 195 -26.75 -11.55 -0.27
N VAL A 196 -26.73 -11.84 -1.58
CA VAL A 196 -27.25 -13.09 -2.14
C VAL A 196 -26.17 -14.16 -2.34
N ALA A 197 -24.90 -13.79 -2.41
CA ALA A 197 -23.78 -14.73 -2.49
C ALA A 197 -22.47 -14.11 -2.01
N LYS A 198 -21.57 -14.98 -1.56
CA LYS A 198 -20.17 -14.69 -1.25
C LYS A 198 -19.28 -15.66 -1.98
N GLY A 199 -18.17 -15.17 -2.54
CA GLY A 199 -17.17 -16.00 -3.19
C GLY A 199 -15.78 -15.63 -2.70
N ALA A 200 -15.06 -16.58 -2.11
CA ALA A 200 -13.69 -16.42 -1.66
C ALA A 200 -12.69 -16.78 -2.76
N TYR A 201 -11.50 -16.20 -2.69
CA TYR A 201 -10.33 -16.68 -3.42
C TYR A 201 -9.08 -16.59 -2.53
N GLU A 202 -8.14 -17.48 -2.79
CA GLU A 202 -6.91 -17.60 -2.01
C GLU A 202 -5.95 -16.41 -2.23
N LYS A 203 -5.37 -15.88 -1.14
CA LYS A 203 -4.33 -14.84 -1.18
C LYS A 203 -3.18 -15.24 -2.11
N ASN A 204 -2.62 -14.28 -2.83
CA ASN A 204 -1.53 -14.47 -3.80
C ASN A 204 -1.88 -15.35 -5.01
N THR A 205 -3.15 -15.55 -5.30
CA THR A 205 -3.62 -16.28 -6.48
C THR A 205 -4.62 -15.47 -7.31
N THR A 206 -4.99 -16.00 -8.45
CA THR A 206 -6.14 -15.57 -9.26
C THR A 206 -7.15 -16.71 -9.39
N ASN A 207 -7.19 -17.64 -8.44
CA ASN A 207 -8.04 -18.83 -8.45
C ASN A 207 -9.48 -18.46 -8.05
N VAL A 208 -10.20 -17.79 -8.94
CA VAL A 208 -11.56 -17.28 -8.69
C VAL A 208 -12.67 -18.18 -9.22
N GLY A 209 -12.35 -19.37 -9.74
CA GLY A 209 -13.31 -20.24 -10.44
C GLY A 209 -14.53 -20.64 -9.61
N ASP A 210 -14.36 -20.98 -8.34
CA ASP A 210 -15.47 -21.37 -7.47
C ASP A 210 -16.30 -20.15 -7.04
N ALA A 211 -15.66 -18.99 -6.83
CA ALA A 211 -16.34 -17.72 -6.60
C ALA A 211 -17.21 -17.33 -7.81
N VAL A 212 -16.71 -17.51 -9.04
CA VAL A 212 -17.49 -17.26 -10.27
C VAL A 212 -18.73 -18.13 -10.30
N LYS A 213 -18.62 -19.43 -10.06
CA LYS A 213 -19.76 -20.38 -10.07
C LYS A 213 -20.82 -20.01 -9.03
N SER A 214 -20.40 -19.79 -7.78
CA SER A 214 -21.32 -19.49 -6.68
C SER A 214 -22.05 -18.16 -6.87
N ILE A 215 -21.32 -17.12 -7.30
CA ILE A 215 -21.88 -15.78 -7.51
C ILE A 215 -22.80 -15.76 -8.74
N ALA A 216 -22.40 -16.39 -9.84
CA ALA A 216 -23.24 -16.46 -11.06
C ALA A 216 -24.57 -17.19 -10.79
N ALA A 217 -24.55 -18.29 -10.03
CA ALA A 217 -25.75 -19.04 -9.67
C ALA A 217 -26.77 -18.19 -8.87
N ALA A 218 -26.31 -17.25 -8.06
CA ALA A 218 -27.16 -16.38 -7.25
C ALA A 218 -27.78 -15.21 -8.03
N LYS A 219 -27.34 -14.96 -9.26
CA LYS A 219 -27.81 -13.88 -10.15
C LYS A 219 -27.90 -12.53 -9.44
N PRO A 220 -26.79 -12.00 -8.92
CA PRO A 220 -26.75 -10.68 -8.29
C PRO A 220 -26.95 -9.59 -9.34
N GLN A 221 -27.38 -8.41 -8.91
CA GLN A 221 -27.40 -7.20 -9.74
C GLN A 221 -26.04 -6.49 -9.72
N ALA A 222 -25.36 -6.50 -8.55
CA ALA A 222 -24.03 -5.92 -8.38
C ALA A 222 -23.11 -6.88 -7.61
N VAL A 223 -21.82 -6.85 -7.93
CA VAL A 223 -20.77 -7.57 -7.22
C VAL A 223 -19.76 -6.57 -6.70
N ILE A 224 -19.62 -6.50 -5.37
CA ILE A 224 -18.55 -5.71 -4.71
C ILE A 224 -17.32 -6.60 -4.61
N MET A 225 -16.20 -6.12 -5.18
CA MET A 225 -14.95 -6.88 -5.23
C MET A 225 -13.98 -6.36 -4.16
N LEU A 226 -13.83 -7.13 -3.09
CA LEU A 226 -12.87 -6.96 -2.01
C LEU A 226 -11.61 -7.76 -2.36
N ALA A 227 -10.98 -7.38 -3.46
CA ALA A 227 -10.00 -8.18 -4.15
C ALA A 227 -8.91 -7.30 -4.76
N ASN A 228 -7.73 -7.90 -4.98
CA ASN A 228 -6.64 -7.26 -5.68
C ASN A 228 -6.87 -7.23 -7.20
N THR A 229 -6.17 -6.34 -7.89
CA THR A 229 -6.37 -6.04 -9.32
C THR A 229 -6.36 -7.29 -10.20
N ALA A 230 -5.35 -8.14 -10.09
CA ALA A 230 -5.25 -9.34 -10.93
C ALA A 230 -6.42 -10.33 -10.72
N ALA A 231 -6.82 -10.57 -9.46
CA ALA A 231 -7.94 -11.44 -9.13
C ALA A 231 -9.27 -10.82 -9.56
N SER A 232 -9.45 -9.51 -9.40
CA SER A 232 -10.63 -8.77 -9.85
C SER A 232 -10.79 -8.87 -11.38
N ALA A 233 -9.72 -8.64 -12.13
CA ALA A 233 -9.74 -8.74 -13.59
C ALA A 233 -10.10 -10.14 -14.07
N GLU A 234 -9.47 -11.17 -13.50
CA GLU A 234 -9.77 -12.57 -13.83
C GLU A 234 -11.20 -12.97 -13.46
N PHE A 235 -11.70 -12.49 -12.30
CA PHE A 235 -13.07 -12.72 -11.88
C PHE A 235 -14.07 -12.09 -12.86
N VAL A 236 -13.89 -10.83 -13.23
CA VAL A 236 -14.78 -10.13 -14.18
C VAL A 236 -14.79 -10.87 -15.51
N LYS A 237 -13.61 -11.22 -16.04
CA LYS A 237 -13.48 -11.97 -17.30
C LYS A 237 -14.29 -13.27 -17.25
N ARG A 238 -14.02 -14.16 -16.29
CA ARG A 238 -14.70 -15.45 -16.17
C ARG A 238 -16.19 -15.32 -15.86
N SER A 239 -16.58 -14.32 -15.07
CA SER A 239 -17.99 -14.06 -14.78
C SER A 239 -18.76 -13.66 -16.03
N ARG A 240 -18.16 -12.84 -16.92
CA ARG A 240 -18.76 -12.47 -18.21
C ARG A 240 -18.86 -13.68 -19.14
N GLU A 241 -17.83 -14.52 -19.21
CA GLU A 241 -17.85 -15.78 -19.96
C GLU A 241 -18.93 -16.74 -19.46
N ALA A 242 -19.22 -16.75 -18.15
CA ALA A 242 -20.32 -17.49 -17.54
C ALA A 242 -21.71 -16.84 -17.69
N GLY A 243 -21.82 -15.74 -18.44
CA GLY A 243 -23.10 -15.04 -18.69
C GLY A 243 -23.60 -14.19 -17.53
N ASN A 244 -22.77 -13.87 -16.54
CA ASN A 244 -23.16 -12.98 -15.45
C ASN A 244 -23.14 -11.51 -15.92
N LEU A 245 -24.31 -10.86 -15.89
CA LEU A 245 -24.51 -9.48 -16.34
C LEU A 245 -24.48 -8.45 -15.19
N ALA A 246 -24.11 -8.85 -13.99
CA ALA A 246 -24.02 -7.96 -12.84
C ALA A 246 -23.10 -6.75 -13.12
N GLN A 247 -23.33 -5.64 -12.43
CA GLN A 247 -22.36 -4.56 -12.34
C GLN A 247 -21.24 -4.99 -11.40
N TYR A 248 -20.01 -4.60 -11.74
CA TYR A 248 -18.82 -4.88 -10.91
C TYR A 248 -18.28 -3.58 -10.37
N VAL A 249 -18.01 -3.55 -9.08
CA VAL A 249 -17.39 -2.42 -8.40
C VAL A 249 -16.28 -2.90 -7.48
N ALA A 250 -15.17 -2.20 -7.46
CA ALA A 250 -14.02 -2.51 -6.63
C ALA A 250 -13.74 -1.38 -5.64
N LEU A 251 -13.00 -1.68 -4.59
CA LEU A 251 -12.45 -0.68 -3.70
C LEU A 251 -11.28 0.06 -4.36
N SER A 252 -10.94 1.22 -3.83
CA SER A 252 -9.83 2.06 -4.30
C SER A 252 -8.43 1.41 -4.18
N VAL A 253 -8.34 0.22 -3.59
CA VAL A 253 -7.13 -0.63 -3.60
C VAL A 253 -6.98 -1.48 -4.86
N THR A 254 -7.97 -1.45 -5.76
CA THR A 254 -7.94 -2.15 -7.05
C THR A 254 -7.57 -1.11 -8.10
N ASP A 255 -6.36 -1.15 -8.62
CA ASP A 255 -5.81 -0.22 -9.61
C ASP A 255 -6.07 -0.66 -11.05
#